data_0d1cd240aca98ce1d211e37c16405758
#
_entry.id   0d1cd240aca98ce1d211e37c16405758
#
_cell.length_a   1.000
_cell.length_b   1.000
_cell.length_c   1.000
_cell.angle_alpha   90.00
_cell.angle_beta   90.00
_cell.angle_gamma   90.00
#
_symmetry.space_group_name_H-M   'P 1'
#
loop_
_entity.id
_entity.type
_entity.pdbx_description
1 polymer ?
#
loop_
_entity_poly.entity_id
_entity_poly.type
_entity_poly.pdbx_seq_one_letter_code
_entity_poly.pdbx_strand_id
1 'polypeptide(L)'
;IIIIPNGMSDKIKEEVDQKRLRKKWHLYPEEQMIIFVGRLEEIKGTHFLIRAFQLILQESPNCRLWIVGDGDYQNSFSEANPIFSKITFTGFVDQTSLFELYRLADVGVVPSLFEPFGYVPVEMMMHELPIVATATSGLNEVVDESCGLKVPLIVSPDSVEIDTSLLAQKIVYLLQNPKEAKRLGKNGRKRYLE
;
A
#
# COMPACT_ATOMS: atom_id res chain seq x y z
N ILE A 1 -31.73 -0.50 14.82
CA ILE A 1 -30.67 -1.25 14.10
C ILE A 1 -29.35 -0.79 14.69
N ILE A 2 -28.56 -1.71 15.24
CA ILE A 2 -27.20 -1.42 15.69
C ILE A 2 -26.27 -1.87 14.56
N ILE A 3 -25.49 -0.95 14.03
CA ILE A 3 -24.44 -1.24 13.05
C ILE A 3 -23.18 -1.58 13.84
N ILE A 4 -22.67 -2.81 13.69
CA ILE A 4 -21.41 -3.24 14.28
C ILE A 4 -20.38 -3.27 13.14
N PRO A 5 -19.41 -2.34 13.11
CA PRO A 5 -18.36 -2.37 12.10
C PRO A 5 -17.46 -3.59 12.29
N ASN A 6 -16.88 -4.05 11.18
CA ASN A 6 -15.84 -5.07 11.24
C ASN A 6 -14.65 -4.53 12.03
N GLY A 7 -14.15 -5.31 12.96
CA GLY A 7 -12.99 -4.96 13.79
C GLY A 7 -11.87 -5.99 13.66
N MET A 8 -10.69 -5.58 14.07
CA MET A 8 -9.49 -6.43 14.12
C MET A 8 -8.81 -6.23 15.48
N SER A 9 -8.38 -7.34 16.11
CA SER A 9 -7.65 -7.24 17.39
C SER A 9 -6.26 -6.66 17.19
N ASP A 10 -5.87 -5.74 18.07
CA ASP A 10 -4.52 -5.18 18.08
C ASP A 10 -3.46 -6.24 18.39
N LYS A 11 -2.53 -6.42 17.46
CA LYS A 11 -1.46 -7.42 17.55
C LYS A 11 -0.07 -6.82 17.59
N ILE A 12 0.05 -5.50 17.69
CA ILE A 12 1.37 -4.86 17.84
C ILE A 12 1.84 -5.06 19.28
N LYS A 13 2.83 -5.90 19.47
CA LYS A 13 3.30 -6.29 20.81
C LYS A 13 4.65 -5.72 21.21
N GLU A 14 5.52 -5.23 20.31
CA GLU A 14 6.90 -4.86 20.68
C GLU A 14 7.53 -3.81 19.75
N GLU A 15 8.46 -3.03 20.31
CA GLU A 15 9.44 -2.29 19.51
C GLU A 15 10.30 -3.27 18.71
N VAL A 16 10.45 -3.01 17.42
CA VAL A 16 11.17 -3.90 16.52
C VAL A 16 12.47 -3.23 16.07
N ASP A 17 13.57 -3.98 16.12
CA ASP A 17 14.83 -3.53 15.55
C ASP A 17 14.72 -3.43 14.02
N GLN A 18 14.52 -2.22 13.55
CA GLN A 18 14.42 -1.87 12.14
C GLN A 18 15.64 -2.34 11.32
N LYS A 19 16.86 -2.25 11.89
CA LYS A 19 18.08 -2.66 11.19
C LYS A 19 18.10 -4.17 10.95
N ARG A 20 17.67 -4.93 11.97
CA ARG A 20 17.55 -6.40 11.87
C ARG A 20 16.53 -6.80 10.82
N LEU A 21 15.37 -6.14 10.79
CA LEU A 21 14.31 -6.43 9.81
C LEU A 21 14.77 -6.09 8.39
N ARG A 22 15.36 -4.91 8.17
CA ARG A 22 15.88 -4.53 6.85
C ARG A 22 16.89 -5.53 6.33
N LYS A 23 17.79 -6.04 7.21
CA LYS A 23 18.75 -7.10 6.85
C LYS A 23 18.05 -8.43 6.52
N LYS A 24 17.04 -8.83 7.31
CA LYS A 24 16.26 -10.06 7.07
C LYS A 24 15.59 -10.04 5.70
N TRP A 25 15.01 -8.88 5.34
CA TRP A 25 14.26 -8.71 4.10
C TRP A 25 15.10 -8.12 2.96
N HIS A 26 16.45 -8.08 3.09
CA HIS A 26 17.38 -7.60 2.05
C HIS A 26 17.04 -6.20 1.52
N LEU A 27 16.52 -5.31 2.38
CA LEU A 27 16.24 -3.92 2.08
C LEU A 27 17.42 -3.06 2.53
N TYR A 28 18.07 -2.33 1.59
CA TYR A 28 19.19 -1.46 1.92
C TYR A 28 18.77 -0.26 2.78
N PRO A 29 19.69 0.29 3.62
CA PRO A 29 19.34 1.38 4.55
C PRO A 29 18.74 2.62 3.88
N GLU A 30 19.21 2.95 2.68
CA GLU A 30 18.79 4.11 1.87
C GLU A 30 17.57 3.86 1.00
N GLU A 31 17.13 2.61 0.86
CA GLU A 31 15.96 2.29 0.03
C GLU A 31 14.67 2.61 0.77
N GLN A 32 13.73 3.23 0.06
CA GLN A 32 12.36 3.43 0.49
C GLN A 32 11.47 2.29 -0.03
N MET A 33 10.57 1.82 0.81
CA MET A 33 9.71 0.68 0.51
C MET A 33 8.26 1.10 0.31
N ILE A 34 7.74 0.82 -0.87
CA ILE A 34 6.31 0.91 -1.19
C ILE A 34 5.75 -0.50 -1.10
N ILE A 35 4.63 -0.71 -0.40
CA ILE A 35 4.02 -2.03 -0.25
C ILE A 35 2.59 -2.06 -0.78
N PHE A 36 2.30 -3.08 -1.56
CA PHE A 36 0.95 -3.56 -1.89
C PHE A 36 0.72 -4.91 -1.24
N VAL A 37 -0.47 -5.12 -0.69
CA VAL A 37 -0.88 -6.41 -0.13
C VAL A 37 -2.26 -6.77 -0.67
N GLY A 38 -2.39 -7.98 -1.20
CA GLY A 38 -3.66 -8.46 -1.71
C GLY A 38 -3.52 -9.58 -2.74
N ARG A 39 -4.66 -10.11 -3.17
CA ARG A 39 -4.69 -11.05 -4.29
C ARG A 39 -4.32 -10.33 -5.59
N LEU A 40 -3.56 -11.02 -6.44
CA LEU A 40 -3.18 -10.50 -7.76
C LEU A 40 -4.32 -10.76 -8.75
N GLU A 41 -5.38 -9.99 -8.58
CA GLU A 41 -6.56 -9.95 -9.44
C GLU A 41 -6.67 -8.55 -10.06
N GLU A 42 -7.23 -8.47 -11.25
CA GLU A 42 -7.39 -7.20 -11.99
C GLU A 42 -8.08 -6.12 -11.13
N ILE A 43 -9.12 -6.54 -10.38
CA ILE A 43 -9.89 -5.65 -9.50
C ILE A 43 -9.06 -5.00 -8.37
N LYS A 44 -7.90 -5.57 -8.03
CA LYS A 44 -6.99 -5.04 -7.03
C LYS A 44 -6.01 -4.00 -7.58
N GLY A 45 -6.00 -3.80 -8.91
CA GLY A 45 -5.33 -2.70 -9.57
C GLY A 45 -3.80 -2.74 -9.51
N THR A 46 -3.19 -3.91 -9.27
CA THR A 46 -1.73 -4.07 -9.15
C THR A 46 -1.00 -3.58 -10.41
N HIS A 47 -1.57 -3.82 -11.59
CA HIS A 47 -0.99 -3.37 -12.87
C HIS A 47 -0.93 -1.83 -12.96
N PHE A 48 -1.95 -1.10 -12.47
CA PHE A 48 -1.90 0.36 -12.39
C PHE A 48 -0.80 0.84 -11.44
N LEU A 49 -0.62 0.15 -10.30
CA LEU A 49 0.45 0.48 -9.37
C LEU A 49 1.82 0.26 -10.01
N ILE A 50 2.03 -0.81 -10.76
CA ILE A 50 3.30 -1.07 -11.44
C ILE A 50 3.58 0.01 -12.50
N ARG A 51 2.58 0.43 -13.29
CA ARG A 51 2.70 1.57 -14.21
C ARG A 51 3.04 2.86 -13.48
N ALA A 52 2.35 3.16 -12.38
CA ALA A 52 2.67 4.31 -11.54
C ALA A 52 4.10 4.23 -10.96
N PHE A 53 4.56 3.04 -10.61
CA PHE A 53 5.90 2.83 -10.06
C PHE A 53 7.02 3.13 -11.07
N GLN A 54 6.79 2.93 -12.37
CA GLN A 54 7.71 3.37 -13.41
C GLN A 54 7.92 4.90 -13.39
N LEU A 55 6.85 5.67 -13.12
CA LEU A 55 6.93 7.12 -12.97
C LEU A 55 7.61 7.51 -11.65
N ILE A 56 7.30 6.80 -10.56
CA ILE A 56 7.92 7.04 -9.25
C ILE A 56 9.44 6.89 -9.32
N LEU A 57 9.96 5.90 -10.03
CA LEU A 57 11.40 5.68 -10.16
C LEU A 57 12.14 6.83 -10.86
N GLN A 58 11.47 7.64 -11.66
CA GLN A 58 12.07 8.83 -12.27
C GLN A 58 12.36 9.92 -11.24
N GLU A 59 11.51 10.06 -10.22
CA GLU A 59 11.64 11.07 -9.16
C GLU A 59 12.30 10.52 -7.88
N SER A 60 12.18 9.23 -7.65
CA SER A 60 12.65 8.53 -6.43
C SER A 60 13.32 7.20 -6.81
N PRO A 61 14.54 7.23 -7.39
CA PRO A 61 15.20 6.03 -7.93
C PRO A 61 15.61 4.99 -6.85
N ASN A 62 15.66 5.40 -5.59
CA ASN A 62 16.01 4.54 -4.45
C ASN A 62 14.78 3.86 -3.82
N CYS A 63 13.67 3.77 -4.57
CA CYS A 63 12.49 3.03 -4.13
C CYS A 63 12.50 1.57 -4.56
N ARG A 64 11.85 0.74 -3.76
CA ARG A 64 11.44 -0.63 -4.10
C ARG A 64 9.94 -0.80 -3.93
N LEU A 65 9.33 -1.52 -4.85
CA LEU A 65 7.93 -1.95 -4.74
C LEU A 65 7.88 -3.40 -4.28
N TRP A 66 7.17 -3.64 -3.20
CA TRP A 66 6.88 -4.97 -2.67
C TRP A 66 5.43 -5.33 -2.92
N ILE A 67 5.22 -6.43 -3.65
CA ILE A 67 3.90 -6.97 -3.98
C ILE A 67 3.74 -8.26 -3.19
N VAL A 68 2.90 -8.19 -2.17
CA VAL A 68 2.66 -9.29 -1.22
C VAL A 68 1.31 -9.91 -1.49
N GLY A 69 1.31 -11.19 -1.79
CA GLY A 69 0.11 -11.97 -2.11
C GLY A 69 0.28 -12.85 -3.32
N ASP A 70 -0.78 -13.57 -3.65
CA ASP A 70 -0.78 -14.57 -4.71
C ASP A 70 -1.97 -14.36 -5.66
N GLY A 71 -1.93 -14.96 -6.84
CA GLY A 71 -2.99 -14.85 -7.84
C GLY A 71 -2.48 -14.89 -9.28
N ASP A 72 -3.11 -14.15 -10.18
CA ASP A 72 -2.70 -14.06 -11.58
C ASP A 72 -1.54 -13.06 -11.77
N TYR A 73 -0.34 -13.60 -11.93
CA TYR A 73 0.86 -12.82 -12.14
C TYR A 73 1.05 -12.33 -13.58
N GLN A 74 0.32 -12.85 -14.56
CA GLN A 74 0.61 -12.65 -15.98
C GLN A 74 0.61 -11.16 -16.35
N ASN A 75 -0.46 -10.44 -16.00
CA ASN A 75 -0.56 -9.01 -16.27
C ASN A 75 0.48 -8.20 -15.47
N SER A 76 0.68 -8.56 -14.21
CA SER A 76 1.64 -7.89 -13.33
C SER A 76 3.08 -8.07 -13.81
N PHE A 77 3.48 -9.25 -14.28
CA PHE A 77 4.83 -9.48 -14.80
C PHE A 77 5.07 -8.78 -16.13
N SER A 78 4.08 -8.72 -17.00
CA SER A 78 4.18 -7.98 -18.26
C SER A 78 4.49 -6.51 -18.01
N GLU A 79 3.76 -5.87 -17.12
CA GLU A 79 3.97 -4.46 -16.74
C GLU A 79 5.29 -4.25 -15.98
N ALA A 80 5.73 -5.23 -15.20
CA ALA A 80 6.95 -5.16 -14.39
C ALA A 80 8.24 -5.28 -15.23
N ASN A 81 8.18 -5.86 -16.42
CA ASN A 81 9.36 -6.22 -17.21
C ASN A 81 10.44 -5.13 -17.29
N PRO A 82 10.12 -3.84 -17.61
CA PRO A 82 11.12 -2.78 -17.69
C PRO A 82 11.83 -2.45 -16.39
N ILE A 83 11.20 -2.74 -15.23
CA ILE A 83 11.65 -2.34 -13.90
C ILE A 83 11.68 -3.51 -12.91
N PHE A 84 11.74 -4.73 -13.41
CA PHE A 84 11.62 -5.96 -12.61
C PHE A 84 12.62 -6.03 -11.45
N SER A 85 13.84 -5.52 -11.63
CA SER A 85 14.89 -5.48 -10.59
C SER A 85 14.53 -4.61 -9.38
N LYS A 86 13.52 -3.74 -9.51
CA LYS A 86 13.03 -2.83 -8.47
C LYS A 86 11.75 -3.32 -7.79
N ILE A 87 11.20 -4.46 -8.25
CA ILE A 87 9.97 -5.04 -7.71
C ILE A 87 10.29 -6.38 -7.05
N THR A 88 9.72 -6.61 -5.87
CA THR A 88 9.77 -7.89 -5.17
C THR A 88 8.38 -8.48 -5.09
N PHE A 89 8.16 -9.60 -5.75
CA PHE A 89 6.96 -10.42 -5.60
C PHE A 89 7.24 -11.48 -4.55
N THR A 90 6.55 -11.43 -3.41
CA THR A 90 6.81 -12.37 -2.30
C THR A 90 5.99 -13.64 -2.39
N GLY A 91 4.91 -13.64 -3.17
CA GLY A 91 3.86 -14.63 -3.02
C GLY A 91 3.11 -14.46 -1.69
N PHE A 92 2.43 -15.51 -1.26
CA PHE A 92 1.80 -15.53 0.06
C PHE A 92 2.86 -15.54 1.16
N VAL A 93 2.63 -14.74 2.20
CA VAL A 93 3.46 -14.73 3.42
C VAL A 93 2.55 -14.94 4.64
N ASP A 94 3.11 -15.50 5.71
CA ASP A 94 2.38 -15.61 6.98
C ASP A 94 2.18 -14.24 7.64
N GLN A 95 1.25 -14.18 8.60
CA GLN A 95 0.87 -12.92 9.27
C GLN A 95 2.04 -12.24 9.99
N THR A 96 2.96 -13.01 10.58
CA THR A 96 4.13 -12.46 11.27
C THR A 96 5.05 -11.75 10.28
N SER A 97 5.34 -12.40 9.18
CA SER A 97 6.13 -11.84 8.06
C SER A 97 5.46 -10.62 7.45
N LEU A 98 4.15 -10.66 7.25
CA LEU A 98 3.39 -9.50 6.74
C LEU A 98 3.51 -8.29 7.67
N PHE A 99 3.39 -8.50 8.98
CA PHE A 99 3.51 -7.41 9.97
C PHE A 99 4.92 -6.82 10.04
N GLU A 100 5.96 -7.66 9.83
CA GLU A 100 7.33 -7.15 9.66
C GLU A 100 7.44 -6.25 8.42
N LEU A 101 6.82 -6.65 7.30
CA LEU A 101 6.84 -5.87 6.06
C LEU A 101 6.09 -4.54 6.20
N TYR A 102 4.93 -4.51 6.86
CA TYR A 102 4.23 -3.25 7.15
C TYR A 102 5.07 -2.28 7.99
N ARG A 103 5.88 -2.80 8.92
CA ARG A 103 6.79 -1.98 9.75
C ARG A 103 8.01 -1.45 8.98
N LEU A 104 8.38 -2.09 7.88
CA LEU A 104 9.48 -1.67 7.01
C LEU A 104 9.04 -0.69 5.95
N ALA A 105 7.78 -0.73 5.56
CA ALA A 105 7.26 0.07 4.48
C ALA A 105 7.16 1.56 4.85
N ASP A 106 7.48 2.41 3.89
CA ASP A 106 7.34 3.86 4.00
C ASP A 106 5.95 4.34 3.53
N VAL A 107 5.35 3.62 2.56
CA VAL A 107 4.00 3.92 2.03
C VAL A 107 3.27 2.62 1.70
N GLY A 108 2.05 2.47 2.21
CA GLY A 108 1.11 1.43 1.80
C GLY A 108 0.22 1.91 0.66
N VAL A 109 -0.02 1.06 -0.34
CA VAL A 109 -0.86 1.42 -1.50
C VAL A 109 -1.98 0.41 -1.67
N VAL A 110 -3.21 0.92 -1.79
CA VAL A 110 -4.42 0.10 -2.01
C VAL A 110 -5.13 0.61 -3.27
N PRO A 111 -4.68 0.20 -4.47
CA PRO A 111 -5.15 0.71 -5.76
C PRO A 111 -6.35 -0.08 -6.28
N SER A 112 -7.24 -0.54 -5.40
CA SER A 112 -8.38 -1.38 -5.78
C SER A 112 -9.40 -0.61 -6.62
N LEU A 113 -9.88 -1.22 -7.68
CA LEU A 113 -11.01 -0.70 -8.47
C LEU A 113 -12.33 -0.89 -7.73
N PHE A 114 -12.40 -1.92 -6.89
CA PHE A 114 -13.52 -2.18 -6.01
C PHE A 114 -13.03 -2.85 -4.73
N GLU A 115 -13.49 -2.37 -3.59
CA GLU A 115 -13.16 -2.91 -2.26
C GLU A 115 -14.39 -2.82 -1.36
N PRO A 116 -15.00 -3.94 -0.94
CA PRO A 116 -16.22 -3.93 -0.13
C PRO A 116 -16.03 -3.33 1.26
N PHE A 117 -14.88 -3.57 1.89
CA PHE A 117 -14.55 -3.05 3.23
C PHE A 117 -13.12 -2.52 3.31
N GLY A 118 -12.11 -3.38 3.11
CA GLY A 118 -10.70 -2.99 3.17
C GLY A 118 -10.00 -3.41 4.47
N TYR A 119 -9.84 -4.69 4.71
CA TYR A 119 -9.02 -5.18 5.83
C TYR A 119 -7.55 -4.75 5.72
N VAL A 120 -7.00 -4.73 4.51
CA VAL A 120 -5.59 -4.35 4.27
C VAL A 120 -5.26 -2.94 4.76
N PRO A 121 -6.03 -1.88 4.41
CA PRO A 121 -5.76 -0.56 4.99
C PRO A 121 -5.96 -0.52 6.51
N VAL A 122 -6.85 -1.31 7.10
CA VAL A 122 -6.98 -1.41 8.57
C VAL A 122 -5.71 -2.00 9.19
N GLU A 123 -5.11 -3.03 8.57
CA GLU A 123 -3.81 -3.57 8.98
C GLU A 123 -2.69 -2.55 8.83
N MET A 124 -2.66 -1.80 7.73
CA MET A 124 -1.69 -0.72 7.52
C MET A 124 -1.82 0.37 8.60
N MET A 125 -3.05 0.79 8.92
CA MET A 125 -3.34 1.74 9.99
C MET A 125 -2.88 1.23 11.36
N MET A 126 -3.09 -0.05 11.66
CA MET A 126 -2.59 -0.69 12.87
C MET A 126 -1.07 -0.49 13.03
N HIS A 127 -0.31 -0.44 11.92
CA HIS A 127 1.15 -0.28 11.90
C HIS A 127 1.62 1.16 11.69
N GLU A 128 0.75 2.16 11.80
CA GLU A 128 1.07 3.57 11.53
C GLU A 128 1.59 3.82 10.10
N LEU A 129 1.29 2.93 9.16
CA LEU A 129 1.73 3.07 7.78
C LEU A 129 0.86 4.09 7.05
N PRO A 130 1.43 5.16 6.45
CA PRO A 130 0.66 6.10 5.64
C PRO A 130 0.15 5.42 4.37
N ILE A 131 -1.08 5.74 3.97
CA ILE A 131 -1.80 5.02 2.93
C ILE A 131 -2.09 5.94 1.74
N VAL A 132 -1.87 5.43 0.53
CA VAL A 132 -2.46 5.96 -0.70
C VAL A 132 -3.48 4.94 -1.21
N ALA A 133 -4.75 5.33 -1.31
CA ALA A 133 -5.83 4.43 -1.71
C ALA A 133 -6.72 5.06 -2.80
N THR A 134 -7.35 4.21 -3.59
CA THR A 134 -8.40 4.66 -4.52
C THR A 134 -9.67 5.04 -3.76
N ALA A 135 -10.43 5.97 -4.32
CA ALA A 135 -11.70 6.41 -3.76
C ALA A 135 -12.84 5.46 -4.14
N THR A 136 -12.81 4.22 -3.64
CA THR A 136 -13.92 3.27 -3.78
C THR A 136 -14.82 3.27 -2.55
N SER A 137 -15.99 2.64 -2.62
CA SER A 137 -16.98 2.64 -1.55
C SER A 137 -16.40 2.23 -0.19
N GLY A 138 -15.87 1.03 -0.04
CA GLY A 138 -15.33 0.53 1.23
C GLY A 138 -14.08 1.30 1.69
N LEU A 139 -13.19 1.65 0.74
CA LEU A 139 -12.00 2.45 1.09
C LEU A 139 -12.36 3.89 1.51
N ASN A 140 -13.49 4.43 1.06
CA ASN A 140 -13.95 5.74 1.49
C ASN A 140 -14.40 5.77 2.95
N GLU A 141 -14.89 4.64 3.46
CA GLU A 141 -15.27 4.51 4.86
C GLU A 141 -14.06 4.31 5.77
N VAL A 142 -13.08 3.52 5.32
CA VAL A 142 -11.91 3.16 6.13
C VAL A 142 -10.85 4.24 6.11
N VAL A 143 -10.46 4.72 4.92
CA VAL A 143 -9.40 5.73 4.73
C VAL A 143 -10.04 7.07 4.43
N ASP A 144 -9.90 8.05 5.32
CA ASP A 144 -10.27 9.44 5.06
C ASP A 144 -9.02 10.34 4.88
N GLU A 145 -9.25 11.61 4.60
CA GLU A 145 -8.18 12.59 4.33
C GLU A 145 -7.29 12.88 5.55
N SER A 146 -7.72 12.49 6.75
CA SER A 146 -6.92 12.67 7.97
C SER A 146 -5.82 11.62 8.09
N CYS A 147 -6.01 10.42 7.50
CA CYS A 147 -5.15 9.26 7.67
C CYS A 147 -4.58 8.68 6.37
N GLY A 148 -4.96 9.21 5.20
CA GLY A 148 -4.42 8.76 3.92
C GLY A 148 -4.68 9.72 2.78
N LEU A 149 -4.10 9.44 1.62
CA LEU A 149 -4.33 10.19 0.39
C LEU A 149 -5.18 9.35 -0.56
N LYS A 150 -6.16 9.99 -1.21
CA LYS A 150 -7.08 9.30 -2.12
C LYS A 150 -6.83 9.66 -3.57
N VAL A 151 -7.01 8.66 -4.44
CA VAL A 151 -6.97 8.79 -5.90
C VAL A 151 -8.38 8.48 -6.42
N PRO A 152 -9.08 9.45 -7.04
CA PRO A 152 -10.36 9.19 -7.68
C PRO A 152 -10.24 8.14 -8.79
N LEU A 153 -11.28 7.32 -8.95
CA LEU A 153 -11.39 6.44 -10.11
C LEU A 153 -11.87 7.22 -11.33
N ILE A 154 -11.34 6.88 -12.49
CA ILE A 154 -11.86 7.31 -13.80
C ILE A 154 -12.88 6.27 -14.22
N VAL A 155 -14.16 6.66 -14.22
CA VAL A 155 -15.25 5.75 -14.56
C VAL A 155 -15.82 6.14 -15.92
N SER A 156 -15.84 5.20 -16.84
CA SER A 156 -16.48 5.29 -18.15
C SER A 156 -17.53 4.18 -18.32
N PRO A 157 -18.39 4.21 -19.34
CA PRO A 157 -19.35 3.14 -19.58
C PRO A 157 -18.74 1.74 -19.73
N ASP A 158 -17.51 1.68 -20.24
CA ASP A 158 -16.85 0.41 -20.61
C ASP A 158 -15.66 0.05 -19.70
N SER A 159 -15.19 0.98 -18.83
CA SER A 159 -14.00 0.74 -18.02
C SER A 159 -14.02 1.52 -16.71
N VAL A 160 -13.29 0.99 -15.74
CA VAL A 160 -12.90 1.69 -14.50
C VAL A 160 -11.38 1.69 -14.42
N GLU A 161 -10.79 2.86 -14.35
CA GLU A 161 -9.34 3.04 -14.41
C GLU A 161 -8.81 3.90 -13.27
N ILE A 162 -7.50 3.85 -13.07
CA ILE A 162 -6.78 4.69 -12.12
C ILE A 162 -5.86 5.62 -12.89
N ASP A 163 -5.90 6.90 -12.59
CA ASP A 163 -4.88 7.84 -13.06
C ASP A 163 -3.53 7.47 -12.42
N THR A 164 -2.69 6.80 -13.21
CA THR A 164 -1.37 6.33 -12.75
C THR A 164 -0.41 7.47 -12.45
N SER A 165 -0.57 8.62 -13.13
CA SER A 165 0.23 9.81 -12.86
C SER A 165 -0.13 10.43 -11.52
N LEU A 166 -1.44 10.57 -11.24
CA LEU A 166 -1.91 11.06 -9.94
C LEU A 166 -1.55 10.10 -8.81
N LEU A 167 -1.67 8.78 -9.03
CA LEU A 167 -1.25 7.76 -8.08
C LEU A 167 0.24 7.90 -7.74
N ALA A 168 1.09 8.01 -8.77
CA ALA A 168 2.53 8.22 -8.61
C ALA A 168 2.84 9.51 -7.83
N GLN A 169 2.23 10.63 -8.20
CA GLN A 169 2.42 11.92 -7.52
C GLN A 169 2.10 11.84 -6.02
N LYS A 170 0.99 11.18 -5.64
CA LYS A 170 0.62 11.05 -4.22
C LYS A 170 1.58 10.15 -3.44
N ILE A 171 2.09 9.09 -4.06
CA ILE A 171 3.11 8.23 -3.45
C ILE A 171 4.42 9.00 -3.28
N VAL A 172 4.92 9.65 -4.34
CA VAL A 172 6.14 10.47 -4.29
C VAL A 172 6.01 11.58 -3.24
N TYR A 173 4.85 12.23 -3.16
CA TYR A 173 4.61 13.25 -2.14
C TYR A 173 4.86 12.70 -0.72
N LEU A 174 4.37 11.52 -0.38
CA LEU A 174 4.60 10.92 0.95
C LEU A 174 6.07 10.51 1.16
N LEU A 175 6.72 9.95 0.14
CA LEU A 175 8.13 9.56 0.21
C LEU A 175 9.06 10.77 0.44
N GLN A 176 8.73 11.92 -0.16
CA GLN A 176 9.51 13.15 -0.04
C GLN A 176 9.10 14.01 1.17
N ASN A 177 7.97 13.74 1.80
CA ASN A 177 7.44 14.49 2.96
C ASN A 177 7.28 13.60 4.21
N PRO A 178 8.37 13.13 4.85
CA PRO A 178 8.32 12.16 5.94
C PRO A 178 7.56 12.66 7.18
N LYS A 179 7.49 13.99 7.39
CA LYS A 179 6.69 14.58 8.48
C LYS A 179 5.20 14.37 8.24
N GLU A 180 4.75 14.57 7.00
CA GLU A 180 3.36 14.37 6.62
C GLU A 180 3.00 12.88 6.59
N ALA A 181 3.85 12.03 6.03
CA ALA A 181 3.71 10.59 6.06
C ALA A 181 3.52 10.08 7.50
N LYS A 182 4.38 10.52 8.42
CA LYS A 182 4.26 10.18 9.85
C LYS A 182 2.97 10.71 10.49
N ARG A 183 2.52 11.91 10.12
CA ARG A 183 1.27 12.50 10.63
C ARG A 183 0.08 11.65 10.21
N LEU A 184 -0.01 11.29 8.92
CA LEU A 184 -1.08 10.46 8.39
C LEU A 184 -1.07 9.05 9.00
N GLY A 185 0.11 8.42 9.12
CA GLY A 185 0.24 7.10 9.75
C GLY A 185 -0.25 7.10 11.21
N LYS A 186 0.14 8.10 12.00
CA LYS A 186 -0.34 8.25 13.39
C LYS A 186 -1.85 8.46 13.47
N ASN A 187 -2.41 9.26 12.58
CA ASN A 187 -3.85 9.46 12.52
C ASN A 187 -4.57 8.16 12.11
N GLY A 188 -4.00 7.39 11.18
CA GLY A 188 -4.50 6.06 10.84
C GLY A 188 -4.53 5.14 12.06
N ARG A 189 -3.46 5.11 12.84
CA ARG A 189 -3.42 4.34 14.08
C ARG A 189 -4.49 4.77 15.08
N LYS A 190 -4.68 6.07 15.24
CA LYS A 190 -5.74 6.60 16.12
C LYS A 190 -7.12 6.12 15.65
N ARG A 191 -7.42 6.26 14.34
CA ARG A 191 -8.67 5.80 13.73
C ARG A 191 -8.87 4.29 13.87
N TYR A 192 -7.80 3.51 13.80
CA TYR A 192 -7.85 2.06 14.04
C TYR A 192 -8.28 1.71 15.48
N LEU A 193 -7.94 2.56 16.47
CA LEU A 193 -8.25 2.35 17.88
C LEU A 193 -9.66 2.85 18.28
N GLU A 194 -10.31 3.65 17.44
CA GLU A 194 -11.70 4.12 17.61
C GLU A 194 -12.73 3.06 17.18
#